data_b28c76764ea2b1ad7748e485a0720e3c
#
_entry.id   b28c76764ea2b1ad7748e485a0720e3c
#
_cell.length_a   1.000
_cell.length_b   1.000
_cell.length_c   1.000
_cell.angle_alpha   90.00
_cell.angle_beta   90.00
_cell.angle_gamma   90.00
#
_symmetry.space_group_name_H-M   'P 1'
#
loop_
_entity.id
_entity.type
_entity.pdbx_description
1 polymer ?
#
loop_
_entity_poly.entity_id
_entity_poly.type
_entity_poly.pdbx_seq_one_letter_code
_entity_poly.pdbx_strand_id
1 'polypeptide(L)'
;KPVKIPAADVKGDFGIIFTIDTQIYGTKTVTVTGTATQQVVNRYYKIMPEVVRLTPSFGTVGVNVTVYMTGYGESEQIWLHFGTDNYYKNSAHNTSIDGTLTMEFVVTTQPYGSTTLTGMGTDTECSAYNFYDIRSNIIKVEPTTGSVGTIVTVAGNGFGAISNIRVQFGNNASIT
;
A
#
# COMPACT_ATOMS: atom_id res chain seq x y z
N LYS A 1 23.88 -11.44 3.43
CA LYS A 1 25.11 -10.74 3.87
C LYS A 1 25.52 -11.33 5.21
N PRO A 2 26.77 -11.75 5.43
CA PRO A 2 27.17 -12.32 6.71
C PRO A 2 26.96 -11.26 7.80
N VAL A 3 26.17 -11.61 8.80
CA VAL A 3 25.99 -10.81 10.00
C VAL A 3 27.27 -10.92 10.82
N LYS A 4 27.80 -9.78 11.31
CA LYS A 4 28.99 -9.79 12.18
C LYS A 4 28.69 -10.67 13.40
N ILE A 5 29.47 -11.73 13.59
CA ILE A 5 29.29 -12.64 14.72
C ILE A 5 29.83 -11.93 15.98
N PRO A 6 28.95 -11.56 16.95
CA PRO A 6 29.42 -11.03 18.23
C PRO A 6 30.10 -12.14 19.03
N ALA A 7 31.10 -11.80 19.85
CA ALA A 7 31.55 -12.67 20.89
C ALA A 7 30.63 -12.54 22.12
N ALA A 8 30.36 -13.65 22.80
CA ALA A 8 29.71 -13.59 24.10
C ALA A 8 30.66 -12.94 25.12
N ASP A 9 30.12 -12.25 26.10
CA ASP A 9 30.90 -11.69 27.21
C ASP A 9 31.37 -12.77 28.19
N VAL A 10 32.04 -12.36 29.27
CA VAL A 10 32.56 -13.27 30.29
C VAL A 10 31.47 -14.05 31.04
N LYS A 11 30.21 -13.64 30.93
CA LYS A 11 29.03 -14.32 31.50
C LYS A 11 28.32 -15.20 30.48
N GLY A 12 28.75 -15.16 29.22
CA GLY A 12 28.14 -15.89 28.14
C GLY A 12 26.98 -15.14 27.46
N ASP A 13 26.75 -13.85 27.76
CA ASP A 13 25.71 -13.03 27.18
C ASP A 13 26.17 -12.42 25.84
N PHE A 14 25.26 -12.31 24.87
CA PHE A 14 25.50 -11.63 23.61
C PHE A 14 24.23 -10.90 23.11
N GLY A 15 24.42 -9.89 22.27
CA GLY A 15 23.37 -9.20 21.57
C GLY A 15 23.74 -8.97 20.10
N ILE A 16 22.80 -9.17 19.20
CA ILE A 16 22.97 -8.94 17.77
C ILE A 16 21.73 -8.31 17.17
N ILE A 17 21.94 -7.36 16.26
CA ILE A 17 20.88 -6.73 15.47
C ILE A 17 21.14 -7.07 14.00
N PHE A 18 20.11 -7.55 13.33
CA PHE A 18 20.13 -7.80 11.89
C PHE A 18 18.79 -7.39 11.25
N THR A 19 18.84 -7.04 9.98
CA THR A 19 17.64 -6.78 9.19
C THR A 19 17.19 -8.07 8.53
N ILE A 20 15.90 -8.33 8.57
CA ILE A 20 15.30 -9.47 7.87
C ILE A 20 15.25 -9.11 6.39
N ASP A 21 15.90 -9.92 5.57
CA ASP A 21 15.80 -9.83 4.11
C ASP A 21 14.42 -10.31 3.65
N THR A 22 14.10 -10.07 2.37
CA THR A 22 12.87 -10.54 1.73
C THR A 22 12.68 -12.04 1.93
N GLN A 23 11.54 -12.41 2.51
CA GLN A 23 11.16 -13.78 2.83
C GLN A 23 9.68 -13.98 2.56
N ILE A 24 9.31 -15.18 2.14
CA ILE A 24 7.90 -15.57 2.05
C ILE A 24 7.26 -15.65 3.44
N TYR A 25 5.93 -15.50 3.47
CA TYR A 25 5.09 -15.69 4.65
C TYR A 25 5.44 -16.96 5.44
N GLY A 26 5.27 -16.90 6.74
CA GLY A 26 5.33 -18.06 7.62
C GLY A 26 6.49 -18.03 8.61
N THR A 27 6.58 -19.10 9.39
CA THR A 27 7.54 -19.22 10.47
C THR A 27 8.94 -19.55 9.95
N LYS A 28 9.93 -18.78 10.35
CA LYS A 28 11.35 -18.98 10.06
C LYS A 28 12.09 -19.30 11.36
N THR A 29 13.11 -20.15 11.26
CA THR A 29 13.93 -20.50 12.40
C THR A 29 15.14 -19.57 12.50
N VAL A 30 15.31 -18.96 13.65
CA VAL A 30 16.53 -18.25 14.04
C VAL A 30 17.40 -19.23 14.82
N THR A 31 18.55 -19.60 14.29
CA THR A 31 19.48 -20.54 14.89
C THR A 31 20.71 -19.80 15.39
N VAL A 32 21.08 -20.05 16.63
CA VAL A 32 22.32 -19.56 17.26
C VAL A 32 23.19 -20.75 17.63
N THR A 33 24.44 -20.72 17.19
CA THR A 33 25.42 -21.77 17.47
C THR A 33 26.62 -21.18 18.23
N GLY A 34 26.89 -21.70 19.40
CA GLY A 34 28.13 -21.40 20.14
C GLY A 34 29.32 -22.08 19.50
N THR A 35 30.28 -21.31 18.94
CA THR A 35 31.41 -21.88 18.19
C THR A 35 32.38 -22.70 19.07
N ALA A 36 32.53 -22.35 20.35
CA ALA A 36 33.35 -23.09 21.28
C ALA A 36 32.64 -24.32 21.89
N THR A 37 31.37 -24.17 22.21
CA THR A 37 30.59 -25.21 22.89
C THR A 37 29.87 -26.14 21.93
N GLN A 38 29.74 -25.77 20.63
CA GLN A 38 28.95 -26.43 19.58
C GLN A 38 27.46 -26.58 19.95
N GLN A 39 27.01 -25.83 20.97
CA GLN A 39 25.58 -25.82 21.33
C GLN A 39 24.76 -25.05 20.31
N VAL A 40 23.63 -25.62 19.94
CA VAL A 40 22.67 -25.04 18.97
C VAL A 40 21.36 -24.73 19.68
N VAL A 41 20.91 -23.48 19.57
CA VAL A 41 19.62 -23.04 20.12
C VAL A 41 18.79 -22.41 19.03
N ASN A 42 17.53 -22.78 18.97
CA ASN A 42 16.58 -22.29 17.97
C ASN A 42 15.49 -21.44 18.60
N ARG A 43 15.05 -20.40 17.88
CA ARG A 43 13.83 -19.63 18.13
C ARG A 43 13.12 -19.39 16.81
N TYR A 44 11.85 -19.01 16.91
CA TYR A 44 11.01 -18.82 15.74
C TYR A 44 10.67 -17.36 15.57
N TYR A 45 10.63 -16.92 14.30
CA TYR A 45 10.17 -15.61 13.87
C TYR A 45 9.14 -15.80 12.76
N LYS A 46 8.00 -15.12 12.84
CA LYS A 46 6.96 -15.22 11.82
C LYS A 46 7.03 -14.02 10.87
N ILE A 47 7.22 -14.29 9.57
CA ILE A 47 7.08 -13.30 8.51
C ILE A 47 5.61 -13.04 8.27
N MET A 48 5.22 -11.79 8.24
CA MET A 48 3.85 -11.34 7.95
C MET A 48 3.86 -10.49 6.68
N PRO A 49 2.73 -10.47 5.92
CA PRO A 49 2.59 -9.59 4.77
C PRO A 49 2.68 -8.11 5.14
N GLU A 50 3.17 -7.32 4.18
CA GLU A 50 3.22 -5.86 4.29
C GLU A 50 2.95 -5.21 2.93
N VAL A 51 2.13 -4.17 2.91
CA VAL A 51 2.06 -3.21 1.80
C VAL A 51 3.07 -2.10 2.08
N VAL A 52 4.27 -2.27 1.54
CA VAL A 52 5.44 -1.45 1.90
C VAL A 52 5.29 -0.01 1.45
N ARG A 53 4.78 0.19 0.23
CA ARG A 53 4.61 1.54 -0.31
C ARG A 53 3.60 1.62 -1.44
N LEU A 54 3.03 2.83 -1.60
CA LEU A 54 2.24 3.28 -2.73
C LEU A 54 2.99 4.43 -3.41
N THR A 55 3.06 4.43 -4.73
CA THR A 55 3.71 5.51 -5.49
C THR A 55 2.85 5.91 -6.67
N PRO A 56 2.29 7.13 -6.65
CA PRO A 56 2.26 8.08 -5.54
C PRO A 56 1.42 7.58 -4.35
N SER A 57 1.61 8.16 -3.15
CA SER A 57 0.82 7.86 -1.95
C SER A 57 -0.42 8.76 -1.81
N PHE A 58 -0.60 9.70 -2.71
CA PHE A 58 -1.77 10.58 -2.79
C PHE A 58 -2.03 11.02 -4.23
N GLY A 59 -3.26 11.41 -4.52
CA GLY A 59 -3.63 11.93 -5.83
C GLY A 59 -5.14 12.00 -6.04
N THR A 60 -5.53 12.26 -7.27
CA THR A 60 -6.92 12.37 -7.68
C THR A 60 -7.44 11.04 -8.24
N VAL A 61 -8.75 10.92 -8.37
CA VAL A 61 -9.38 9.83 -9.13
C VAL A 61 -8.79 9.75 -10.54
N GLY A 62 -8.53 8.55 -11.03
CA GLY A 62 -7.94 8.29 -12.34
C GLY A 62 -6.41 8.20 -12.37
N VAL A 63 -5.72 8.49 -11.26
CA VAL A 63 -4.26 8.37 -11.18
C VAL A 63 -3.85 6.89 -11.13
N ASN A 64 -2.82 6.51 -11.89
CA ASN A 64 -2.16 5.21 -11.75
C ASN A 64 -1.26 5.22 -10.52
N VAL A 65 -1.38 4.18 -9.71
CA VAL A 65 -0.60 3.97 -8.49
C VAL A 65 0.12 2.63 -8.57
N THR A 66 1.43 2.65 -8.36
CA THR A 66 2.23 1.43 -8.19
C THR A 66 2.23 1.03 -6.72
N VAL A 67 1.90 -0.22 -6.45
CA VAL A 67 1.92 -0.84 -5.12
C VAL A 67 3.08 -1.81 -5.04
N TYR A 68 3.85 -1.75 -3.96
CA TYR A 68 4.87 -2.74 -3.65
C TYR A 68 4.50 -3.47 -2.35
N MET A 69 4.46 -4.80 -2.43
CA MET A 69 4.07 -5.70 -1.34
C MET A 69 5.12 -6.78 -1.13
N THR A 70 5.25 -7.28 0.10
CA THR A 70 6.20 -8.33 0.47
C THR A 70 5.66 -9.20 1.61
N GLY A 71 6.30 -10.35 1.84
CA GLY A 71 5.98 -11.24 2.94
C GLY A 71 4.72 -12.09 2.74
N TYR A 72 4.25 -12.24 1.50
CA TYR A 72 3.20 -13.18 1.12
C TYR A 72 3.75 -14.56 0.80
N GLY A 73 2.88 -15.51 0.45
CA GLY A 73 3.28 -16.84 -0.02
C GLY A 73 4.03 -16.79 -1.35
N GLU A 74 4.74 -17.87 -1.69
CA GLU A 74 5.37 -18.08 -3.00
C GLU A 74 4.31 -18.26 -4.07
N SER A 75 4.42 -17.50 -5.18
CA SER A 75 3.50 -17.59 -6.33
C SER A 75 2.02 -17.46 -5.96
N GLU A 76 1.72 -16.84 -4.84
CA GLU A 76 0.38 -16.66 -4.29
C GLU A 76 -0.38 -15.57 -5.04
N GLN A 77 -1.64 -15.80 -5.35
CA GLN A 77 -2.52 -14.78 -5.90
C GLN A 77 -2.90 -13.75 -4.85
N ILE A 78 -2.83 -12.47 -5.22
CA ILE A 78 -3.22 -11.36 -4.32
C ILE A 78 -4.51 -10.72 -4.81
N TRP A 79 -5.47 -10.59 -3.92
CA TRP A 79 -6.65 -9.76 -4.10
C TRP A 79 -6.40 -8.37 -3.53
N LEU A 80 -6.73 -7.36 -4.34
CA LEU A 80 -6.57 -5.97 -3.95
C LEU A 80 -7.94 -5.33 -3.70
N HIS A 81 -8.07 -4.65 -2.55
CA HIS A 81 -9.23 -3.85 -2.18
C HIS A 81 -8.81 -2.40 -2.02
N PHE A 82 -9.56 -1.47 -2.59
CA PHE A 82 -9.32 -0.05 -2.45
C PHE A 82 -10.59 0.68 -2.00
N GLY A 83 -10.61 1.16 -0.77
CA GLY A 83 -11.78 1.79 -0.16
C GLY A 83 -12.98 0.83 -0.12
N THR A 84 -14.06 1.21 -0.81
CA THR A 84 -15.27 0.39 -0.92
C THR A 84 -15.27 -0.57 -2.11
N ASP A 85 -14.26 -0.48 -2.98
CA ASP A 85 -14.21 -1.22 -4.23
C ASP A 85 -13.37 -2.50 -4.08
N ASN A 86 -13.95 -3.61 -4.51
CA ASN A 86 -13.25 -4.89 -4.61
C ASN A 86 -12.47 -4.94 -5.94
N TYR A 87 -11.22 -4.49 -5.90
CA TYR A 87 -10.35 -4.53 -7.05
C TYR A 87 -9.68 -5.89 -7.22
N TYR A 88 -9.58 -6.32 -8.47
CA TYR A 88 -8.77 -7.46 -8.89
C TYR A 88 -9.01 -8.78 -8.15
N LYS A 89 -10.29 -9.11 -7.93
CA LYS A 89 -10.66 -10.46 -7.50
C LYS A 89 -10.34 -11.55 -8.54
N ASN A 90 -10.09 -11.14 -9.81
CA ASN A 90 -9.94 -12.04 -10.95
C ASN A 90 -8.70 -11.75 -11.82
N SER A 91 -7.82 -10.85 -11.44
CA SER A 91 -6.59 -10.64 -12.21
C SER A 91 -5.46 -11.46 -11.59
N ALA A 92 -4.78 -12.24 -12.43
CA ALA A 92 -3.67 -13.11 -12.07
C ALA A 92 -2.41 -12.31 -11.67
N HIS A 93 -2.49 -11.56 -10.58
CA HIS A 93 -1.30 -10.93 -9.99
C HIS A 93 -0.79 -11.84 -8.89
N ASN A 94 0.18 -12.68 -9.28
CA ASN A 94 0.83 -13.58 -8.34
C ASN A 94 2.11 -12.96 -7.80
N THR A 95 2.41 -13.26 -6.56
CA THR A 95 3.70 -12.95 -5.97
C THR A 95 4.83 -13.70 -6.66
N SER A 96 6.04 -13.18 -6.52
CA SER A 96 7.26 -13.89 -6.92
C SER A 96 7.53 -15.10 -6.01
N ILE A 97 8.55 -15.88 -6.36
CA ILE A 97 9.07 -16.96 -5.51
C ILE A 97 9.49 -16.47 -4.11
N ASP A 98 9.84 -15.19 -3.99
CA ASP A 98 10.23 -14.55 -2.72
C ASP A 98 9.05 -13.93 -1.96
N GLY A 99 7.81 -14.13 -2.43
CA GLY A 99 6.60 -13.60 -1.81
C GLY A 99 6.45 -12.07 -1.97
N THR A 100 7.03 -11.50 -3.02
CA THR A 100 6.90 -10.07 -3.36
C THR A 100 5.99 -9.86 -4.56
N LEU A 101 5.31 -8.72 -4.61
CA LEU A 101 4.50 -8.30 -5.74
C LEU A 101 4.65 -6.81 -5.97
N THR A 102 4.83 -6.42 -7.23
CA THR A 102 4.67 -5.04 -7.69
C THR A 102 3.57 -5.02 -8.72
N MET A 103 2.56 -4.19 -8.51
CA MET A 103 1.43 -4.06 -9.42
C MET A 103 0.97 -2.61 -9.51
N GLU A 104 0.18 -2.33 -10.54
CA GLU A 104 -0.44 -1.02 -10.73
C GLU A 104 -1.95 -1.12 -10.63
N PHE A 105 -2.57 -0.08 -10.11
CA PHE A 105 -4.01 0.11 -10.15
C PHE A 105 -4.37 1.57 -10.42
N VAL A 106 -5.58 1.79 -10.93
CA VAL A 106 -6.13 3.13 -11.15
C VAL A 106 -6.98 3.52 -9.95
N VAL A 107 -6.74 4.69 -9.39
CA VAL A 107 -7.55 5.24 -8.29
C VAL A 107 -9.00 5.43 -8.75
N THR A 108 -9.92 4.71 -8.14
CA THR A 108 -11.35 4.84 -8.42
C THR A 108 -12.00 5.97 -7.67
N THR A 109 -13.27 6.23 -8.01
CA THR A 109 -14.06 7.26 -7.36
C THR A 109 -14.26 6.94 -5.89
N GLN A 110 -13.58 7.70 -5.05
CA GLN A 110 -13.65 7.68 -3.60
C GLN A 110 -13.82 9.11 -3.08
N PRO A 111 -14.42 9.32 -1.91
CA PRO A 111 -14.49 10.65 -1.30
C PRO A 111 -13.09 11.16 -0.89
N TYR A 112 -12.98 12.48 -0.71
CA TYR A 112 -11.78 13.13 -0.19
C TYR A 112 -11.33 12.51 1.13
N GLY A 113 -10.01 12.38 1.28
CA GLY A 113 -9.37 11.92 2.50
C GLY A 113 -8.63 10.59 2.34
N SER A 114 -8.28 10.02 3.47
CA SER A 114 -7.49 8.79 3.52
C SER A 114 -8.36 7.58 3.21
N THR A 115 -7.93 6.79 2.25
CA THR A 115 -8.58 5.55 1.81
C THR A 115 -7.62 4.39 1.98
N THR A 116 -8.12 3.27 2.48
CA THR A 116 -7.31 2.07 2.72
C THR A 116 -7.14 1.27 1.43
N LEU A 117 -5.89 0.90 1.13
CA LEU A 117 -5.55 -0.15 0.17
C LEU A 117 -5.17 -1.40 0.94
N THR A 118 -5.85 -2.51 0.68
CA THR A 118 -5.60 -3.81 1.33
C THR A 118 -5.24 -4.85 0.28
N GLY A 119 -4.10 -5.53 0.47
CA GLY A 119 -3.73 -6.74 -0.26
C GLY A 119 -4.01 -7.97 0.59
N MET A 120 -4.73 -8.95 0.05
CA MET A 120 -5.04 -10.21 0.71
C MET A 120 -4.53 -11.38 -0.14
N GLY A 121 -3.69 -12.21 0.46
CA GLY A 121 -3.22 -13.45 -0.15
C GLY A 121 -4.31 -14.53 -0.11
N THR A 122 -4.47 -15.25 -1.22
CA THR A 122 -5.52 -16.28 -1.33
C THR A 122 -5.17 -17.57 -0.62
N ASP A 123 -3.90 -17.91 -0.55
CA ASP A 123 -3.42 -19.18 0.00
C ASP A 123 -3.06 -19.05 1.48
N THR A 124 -2.44 -17.92 1.84
CA THR A 124 -2.08 -17.63 3.24
C THR A 124 -3.24 -17.06 4.04
N GLU A 125 -4.32 -16.60 3.38
CA GLU A 125 -5.46 -15.86 3.96
C GLU A 125 -5.03 -14.65 4.81
N CYS A 126 -3.79 -14.18 4.60
CA CYS A 126 -3.24 -13.05 5.32
C CYS A 126 -3.39 -11.76 4.52
N SER A 127 -3.68 -10.67 5.23
CA SER A 127 -3.83 -9.35 4.64
C SER A 127 -2.86 -8.35 5.25
N ALA A 128 -2.49 -7.37 4.42
CA ALA A 128 -1.77 -6.17 4.82
C ALA A 128 -2.40 -4.95 4.16
N TYR A 129 -2.22 -3.78 4.75
CA TYR A 129 -2.81 -2.56 4.23
C TYR A 129 -1.86 -1.37 4.31
N ASN A 130 -2.17 -0.36 3.49
CA ASN A 130 -1.55 0.96 3.55
C ASN A 130 -2.61 2.00 3.17
N PHE A 131 -2.31 3.28 3.34
CA PHE A 131 -3.24 4.37 3.10
C PHE A 131 -2.85 5.16 1.86
N TYR A 132 -3.89 5.62 1.14
CA TYR A 132 -3.78 6.53 0.02
C TYR A 132 -4.67 7.75 0.25
N ASP A 133 -4.14 8.95 0.03
CA ASP A 133 -4.89 10.19 0.26
C ASP A 133 -5.54 10.68 -1.05
N ILE A 134 -6.87 10.60 -1.11
CA ILE A 134 -7.68 11.13 -2.22
C ILE A 134 -7.73 12.64 -2.16
N ARG A 135 -7.43 13.28 -3.28
CA ARG A 135 -7.53 14.72 -3.48
C ARG A 135 -8.64 15.08 -4.45
N SER A 136 -9.32 16.20 -4.20
CA SER A 136 -10.35 16.72 -5.07
C SER A 136 -9.77 17.20 -6.40
N ASN A 137 -10.52 17.03 -7.48
CA ASN A 137 -10.17 17.51 -8.81
C ASN A 137 -11.40 18.00 -9.57
N ILE A 138 -11.20 19.06 -10.38
CA ILE A 138 -12.16 19.48 -11.40
C ILE A 138 -11.83 18.71 -12.69
N ILE A 139 -12.73 17.87 -13.14
CA ILE A 139 -12.54 17.03 -14.33
C ILE A 139 -13.14 17.63 -15.59
N LYS A 140 -14.05 18.61 -15.44
CA LYS A 140 -14.72 19.23 -16.58
C LYS A 140 -15.11 20.67 -16.28
N VAL A 141 -14.87 21.55 -17.25
CA VAL A 141 -15.48 22.88 -17.37
C VAL A 141 -15.86 23.03 -18.82
N GLU A 142 -17.14 23.14 -19.11
CA GLU A 142 -17.64 23.20 -20.51
C GLU A 142 -18.85 24.12 -20.66
N PRO A 143 -18.85 25.04 -21.65
CA PRO A 143 -17.73 25.36 -22.55
C PRO A 143 -16.58 26.08 -21.83
N THR A 144 -15.37 26.01 -22.39
CA THR A 144 -14.19 26.71 -21.85
C THR A 144 -14.14 28.20 -22.26
N THR A 145 -15.00 28.60 -23.19
CA THR A 145 -15.13 29.99 -23.68
C THR A 145 -16.59 30.33 -23.91
N GLY A 146 -16.95 31.59 -23.73
CA GLY A 146 -18.32 32.05 -23.95
C GLY A 146 -18.47 33.55 -23.68
N SER A 147 -19.62 34.09 -24.02
CA SER A 147 -20.04 35.46 -23.69
C SER A 147 -20.80 35.51 -22.37
N VAL A 148 -21.07 36.72 -21.89
CA VAL A 148 -21.95 36.90 -20.72
C VAL A 148 -23.32 36.23 -21.00
N GLY A 149 -23.77 35.42 -20.03
CA GLY A 149 -25.00 34.62 -20.15
C GLY A 149 -24.79 33.20 -20.65
N THR A 150 -23.58 32.80 -21.03
CA THR A 150 -23.24 31.39 -21.35
C THR A 150 -23.41 30.50 -20.14
N ILE A 151 -24.14 29.38 -20.30
CA ILE A 151 -24.28 28.35 -19.27
C ILE A 151 -23.04 27.49 -19.30
N VAL A 152 -22.38 27.32 -18.16
CA VAL A 152 -21.15 26.52 -18.00
C VAL A 152 -21.42 25.35 -17.09
N THR A 153 -21.03 24.15 -17.53
CA THR A 153 -21.07 22.92 -16.72
C THR A 153 -19.68 22.71 -16.07
N VAL A 154 -19.68 22.55 -14.75
CA VAL A 154 -18.49 22.17 -13.98
C VAL A 154 -18.72 20.80 -13.36
N ALA A 155 -17.79 19.88 -13.52
CA ALA A 155 -17.82 18.57 -12.87
C ALA A 155 -16.48 18.29 -12.16
N GLY A 156 -16.55 17.58 -11.05
CA GLY A 156 -15.37 17.22 -10.24
C GLY A 156 -15.59 15.90 -9.52
N ASN A 157 -14.49 15.37 -8.97
CA ASN A 157 -14.49 14.14 -8.16
C ASN A 157 -13.55 14.28 -6.96
N GLY A 158 -13.56 13.29 -6.05
CA GLY A 158 -12.71 13.27 -4.88
C GLY A 158 -13.03 14.37 -3.85
N PHE A 159 -14.22 14.94 -3.87
CA PHE A 159 -14.71 15.84 -2.82
C PHE A 159 -15.29 15.04 -1.64
N GLY A 160 -15.51 15.70 -0.51
CA GLY A 160 -16.10 15.05 0.67
C GLY A 160 -17.47 14.45 0.36
N ALA A 161 -17.74 13.28 0.92
CA ALA A 161 -19.05 12.63 0.75
C ALA A 161 -20.15 13.52 1.36
N ILE A 162 -21.27 13.67 0.63
CA ILE A 162 -22.46 14.42 1.07
C ILE A 162 -22.11 15.85 1.53
N SER A 163 -21.08 16.48 0.90
CA SER A 163 -20.64 17.82 1.20
C SER A 163 -21.21 18.86 0.22
N ASN A 164 -21.47 20.07 0.71
CA ASN A 164 -21.82 21.19 -0.16
C ASN A 164 -20.59 21.62 -0.97
N ILE A 165 -20.80 21.86 -2.26
CA ILE A 165 -19.75 22.34 -3.16
C ILE A 165 -19.99 23.84 -3.41
N ARG A 166 -18.97 24.64 -3.13
CA ARG A 166 -18.99 26.07 -3.46
C ARG A 166 -18.18 26.31 -4.73
N VAL A 167 -18.82 26.88 -5.74
CA VAL A 167 -18.17 27.30 -6.99
C VAL A 167 -18.05 28.82 -6.99
N GLN A 168 -16.88 29.34 -7.37
CA GLN A 168 -16.62 30.76 -7.54
C GLN A 168 -16.07 30.99 -8.94
N PHE A 169 -16.59 32.02 -9.63
CA PHE A 169 -16.15 32.43 -10.94
C PHE A 169 -15.58 33.86 -10.88
N GLY A 170 -14.29 33.99 -11.18
CA GLY A 170 -13.59 35.27 -11.09
C GLY A 170 -13.63 35.87 -9.68
N ASN A 171 -13.88 37.19 -9.60
CA ASN A 171 -13.99 37.93 -8.35
C ASN A 171 -15.44 38.04 -7.83
N ASN A 172 -16.39 37.39 -8.49
CA ASN A 172 -17.81 37.46 -8.13
C ASN A 172 -18.14 36.55 -6.93
N ALA A 173 -19.26 36.86 -6.29
CA ALA A 173 -19.80 36.04 -5.22
C ALA A 173 -20.02 34.59 -5.67
N SER A 174 -19.92 33.68 -4.70
CA SER A 174 -20.11 32.25 -4.94
C SER A 174 -21.45 31.94 -5.56
N ILE A 175 -21.45 31.03 -6.51
CA ILE A 175 -22.63 30.37 -7.05
C ILE A 175 -22.87 29.15 -6.14
N THR A 176 -24.01 29.10 -5.48
CA THR A 176 -24.44 27.98 -4.64
C THR A 176 -25.49 27.19 -5.39
#